data_64412a4884d17f6da38aea439db0a99b
#
_entry.id   64412a4884d17f6da38aea439db0a99b
#
_cell.length_a   1.000
_cell.length_b   1.000
_cell.length_c   1.000
_cell.angle_alpha   90.00
_cell.angle_beta   90.00
_cell.angle_gamma   90.00
#
_symmetry.space_group_name_H-M   'P 1'
#
loop_
_entity.id
_entity.type
_entity.pdbx_description
1 polymer ?
#
loop_
_entity_poly.entity_id
_entity_poly.type
_entity_poly.pdbx_seq_one_letter_code
_entity_poly.pdbx_strand_id
1 'polypeptide(L)'
;MMMTMTATIPYTNIVKKWNYGNYSSNNYGFHSMAFRDNFGNDYYFSYDTLVAFTDDNGLCIRENIWGSTTGKHLNWINKDKSKRVGSDIFEARLQALRDKHAKKEN
;
A
#
# COMPACT_ATOMS: atom_id res chain seq x y z
N MET A 1 -3.72 -9.28 -17.91
CA MET A 1 -3.58 -9.54 -17.28
C MET A 1 -3.66 -8.93 -16.31
N MET A 2 -4.04 -8.76 -15.85
CA MET A 2 -4.04 -8.36 -15.03
C MET A 2 -3.70 -8.61 -13.96
N MET A 3 -3.75 -9.10 -13.62
CA MET A 3 -3.29 -9.53 -12.59
C MET A 3 -2.43 -8.74 -11.81
N THR A 4 -2.30 -7.61 -12.01
CA THR A 4 -1.28 -6.81 -11.40
C THR A 4 -1.50 -6.56 -9.93
N MET A 5 -2.71 -6.27 -9.50
CA MET A 5 -2.93 -6.03 -8.08
C MET A 5 -2.65 -7.25 -7.23
N THR A 6 -3.11 -8.40 -7.68
CA THR A 6 -2.85 -9.61 -6.92
C THR A 6 -1.37 -9.94 -6.87
N ALA A 7 -0.61 -9.51 -7.88
CA ALA A 7 0.82 -9.74 -7.88
C ALA A 7 1.55 -8.84 -6.90
N THR A 8 1.00 -7.67 -6.56
CA THR A 8 1.68 -6.72 -5.69
C THR A 8 1.34 -6.89 -4.21
N ILE A 9 0.19 -7.47 -3.89
CA ILE A 9 -0.18 -7.73 -2.50
C ILE A 9 0.31 -9.11 -2.11
N PRO A 10 0.99 -9.25 -0.95
CA PRO A 10 1.34 -10.57 -0.45
C PRO A 10 0.08 -11.42 -0.30
N TYR A 11 0.15 -12.67 -0.72
CA TYR A 11 -1.00 -13.54 -0.68
C TYR A 11 -1.51 -13.69 0.74
N THR A 12 -2.79 -13.36 0.95
CA THR A 12 -3.35 -13.36 2.28
C THR A 12 -4.85 -13.05 2.21
N ASN A 13 -5.54 -13.20 3.31
CA ASN A 13 -6.95 -12.83 3.42
C ASN A 13 -7.08 -11.40 3.88
N ILE A 14 -7.95 -10.64 3.22
CA ILE A 14 -8.22 -9.26 3.60
C ILE A 14 -9.36 -9.27 4.61
N VAL A 15 -9.14 -8.67 5.79
CA VAL A 15 -10.11 -8.65 6.87
C VAL A 15 -10.72 -7.27 7.10
N LYS A 16 -10.16 -6.23 6.50
CA LYS A 16 -10.68 -4.88 6.65
C LYS A 16 -10.32 -4.05 5.43
N LYS A 17 -11.22 -3.15 5.05
CA LYS A 17 -10.93 -2.16 4.01
C LYS A 17 -11.50 -0.82 4.44
N TRP A 18 -10.82 0.26 4.06
CA TRP A 18 -11.31 1.61 4.36
C TRP A 18 -10.73 2.59 3.36
N ASN A 19 -11.32 3.77 3.33
CA ASN A 19 -10.82 4.87 2.51
C ASN A 19 -9.96 5.75 3.41
N TYR A 20 -8.67 5.86 3.09
CA TYR A 20 -7.77 6.68 3.90
C TYR A 20 -7.73 8.13 3.43
N GLY A 21 -8.34 8.43 2.30
CA GLY A 21 -8.29 9.76 1.71
C GLY A 21 -9.25 10.73 2.34
N ASN A 22 -9.05 12.00 2.02
CA ASN A 22 -9.85 13.09 2.55
C ASN A 22 -10.61 13.79 1.43
N TYR A 23 -11.30 13.00 0.61
CA TYR A 23 -12.14 13.56 -0.44
C TYR A 23 -13.44 14.11 0.14
N SER A 24 -13.87 15.25 -0.37
CA SER A 24 -15.13 15.84 0.05
C SER A 24 -16.32 15.14 -0.58
N SER A 25 -16.11 14.29 -1.57
CA SER A 25 -17.15 13.58 -2.29
C SER A 25 -16.89 12.09 -2.28
N ASN A 26 -17.91 11.28 -2.06
CA ASN A 26 -17.78 9.83 -2.11
C ASN A 26 -17.45 9.30 -3.49
N ASN A 27 -17.62 10.13 -4.53
CA ASN A 27 -17.37 9.69 -5.91
C ASN A 27 -15.92 9.30 -6.15
N TYR A 28 -14.99 9.80 -5.35
CA TYR A 28 -13.56 9.54 -5.54
C TYR A 28 -12.95 8.72 -4.41
N GLY A 29 -13.76 8.29 -3.46
CA GLY A 29 -13.24 7.56 -2.30
C GLY A 29 -12.53 6.27 -2.66
N PHE A 30 -12.98 5.61 -3.71
CA PHE A 30 -12.36 4.34 -4.11
C PHE A 30 -10.95 4.53 -4.69
N HIS A 31 -10.54 5.75 -4.98
CA HIS A 31 -9.19 6.02 -5.48
C HIS A 31 -8.14 5.97 -4.38
N SER A 32 -8.55 5.98 -3.11
CA SER A 32 -7.63 6.01 -1.97
C SER A 32 -8.02 4.94 -0.96
N MET A 33 -8.05 3.70 -1.41
CA MET A 33 -8.45 2.57 -0.57
C MET A 33 -7.26 1.95 0.14
N ALA A 34 -7.51 1.48 1.34
CA ALA A 34 -6.54 0.73 2.11
C ALA A 34 -7.18 -0.59 2.54
N PHE A 35 -6.32 -1.58 2.75
CA PHE A 35 -6.76 -2.93 3.11
C PHE A 35 -5.87 -3.47 4.22
N ARG A 36 -6.45 -4.22 5.14
CA ARG A 36 -5.69 -4.91 6.19
C ARG A 36 -5.84 -6.41 6.01
N ASP A 37 -4.73 -7.11 6.08
CA ASP A 37 -4.76 -8.56 5.96
C ASP A 37 -4.93 -9.22 7.34
N ASN A 38 -5.01 -10.55 7.34
CA ASN A 38 -5.23 -11.30 8.57
C ASN A 38 -3.98 -11.39 9.44
N PHE A 39 -2.84 -10.90 8.96
CA PHE A 39 -1.61 -10.82 9.75
C PHE A 39 -1.40 -9.44 10.36
N GLY A 40 -2.33 -8.51 10.11
CA GLY A 40 -2.24 -7.16 10.65
C GLY A 40 -1.44 -6.18 9.83
N ASN A 41 -1.12 -6.51 8.59
CA ASN A 41 -0.40 -5.60 7.71
C ASN A 41 -1.38 -4.80 6.86
N ASP A 42 -1.08 -3.52 6.67
CA ASP A 42 -1.92 -2.60 5.92
C ASP A 42 -1.31 -2.31 4.56
N TYR A 43 -2.17 -2.15 3.55
CA TYR A 43 -1.77 -1.88 2.17
C TYR A 43 -2.56 -0.69 1.66
N TYR A 44 -1.86 0.32 1.14
CA TYR A 44 -2.46 1.57 0.70
C TYR A 44 -2.32 1.70 -0.81
N PHE A 45 -3.43 1.92 -1.48
CA PHE A 45 -3.47 2.04 -2.94
C PHE A 45 -3.82 3.45 -3.35
N SER A 46 -3.19 3.90 -4.43
CA SER A 46 -3.62 5.10 -5.16
C SER A 46 -4.13 4.59 -6.49
N TYR A 47 -5.42 4.72 -6.70
CA TYR A 47 -6.11 4.03 -7.78
C TYR A 47 -5.87 2.53 -7.59
N ASP A 48 -5.29 1.85 -8.55
CA ASP A 48 -5.01 0.41 -8.43
C ASP A 48 -3.53 0.11 -8.20
N THR A 49 -2.76 1.12 -7.80
CA THR A 49 -1.32 0.98 -7.58
C THR A 49 -1.01 0.96 -6.10
N LEU A 50 -0.28 -0.05 -5.65
CA LEU A 50 0.18 -0.10 -4.26
C LEU A 50 1.27 0.93 -4.05
N VAL A 51 1.03 1.89 -3.13
CA VAL A 51 1.98 2.98 -2.88
C VAL A 51 2.58 2.95 -1.48
N ALA A 52 2.00 2.18 -0.57
CA ALA A 52 2.53 2.05 0.79
C ALA A 52 1.99 0.78 1.42
N PHE A 53 2.73 0.26 2.39
CA PHE A 53 2.29 -0.88 3.19
C PHE A 53 3.02 -0.87 4.51
N THR A 54 2.56 -1.68 5.46
CA THR A 54 3.26 -1.83 6.74
C THR A 54 3.87 -3.21 6.84
N ASP A 55 5.07 -3.26 7.43
CA ASP A 55 5.74 -4.53 7.74
C ASP A 55 6.24 -4.47 9.18
N ASP A 56 7.11 -5.38 9.58
CA ASP A 56 7.61 -5.41 10.96
C ASP A 56 8.41 -4.16 11.31
N ASN A 57 8.94 -3.46 10.31
CA ASN A 57 9.71 -2.25 10.51
C ASN A 57 8.84 -0.99 10.46
N GLY A 58 7.54 -1.14 10.26
CA GLY A 58 6.61 -0.04 10.22
C GLY A 58 6.17 0.31 8.81
N LEU A 59 5.75 1.54 8.62
CA LEU A 59 5.23 1.99 7.33
C LEU A 59 6.35 2.09 6.29
N CYS A 60 6.10 1.48 5.15
CA CYS A 60 6.97 1.60 3.98
C CYS A 60 6.20 2.36 2.91
N ILE A 61 6.62 3.58 2.60
CA ILE A 61 5.90 4.45 1.69
C ILE A 61 6.81 4.86 0.53
N ARG A 62 6.26 4.77 -0.67
CA ARG A 62 7.02 4.99 -1.89
C ARG A 62 7.15 6.46 -2.22
N GLU A 63 8.29 6.86 -2.79
CA GLU A 63 8.40 8.20 -3.35
C GLU A 63 7.44 8.35 -4.52
N ASN A 64 6.99 9.59 -4.75
CA ASN A 64 6.01 9.86 -5.79
C ASN A 64 6.69 9.93 -7.16
N ILE A 65 6.35 8.98 -8.03
CA ILE A 65 6.82 8.98 -9.41
C ILE A 65 5.65 9.09 -10.40
N TRP A 66 4.43 9.37 -9.88
CA TRP A 66 3.24 9.32 -10.72
C TRP A 66 2.68 10.69 -11.06
N GLY A 67 2.38 11.51 -10.07
CA GLY A 67 1.81 12.82 -10.36
C GLY A 67 1.14 13.42 -9.13
N SER A 68 0.44 14.53 -9.35
CA SER A 68 -0.08 15.33 -8.24
C SER A 68 -1.18 14.63 -7.46
N THR A 69 -2.04 13.87 -8.11
CA THR A 69 -3.13 13.17 -7.39
C THR A 69 -2.56 12.10 -6.47
N THR A 70 -1.61 11.30 -6.96
CA THR A 70 -0.96 10.30 -6.12
C THR A 70 -0.13 10.97 -5.03
N GLY A 71 0.49 12.12 -5.33
CA GLY A 71 1.18 12.89 -4.31
C GLY A 71 0.26 13.28 -3.16
N LYS A 72 -0.96 13.69 -3.47
CA LYS A 72 -1.96 13.99 -2.45
C LYS A 72 -2.28 12.75 -1.62
N HIS A 73 -2.46 11.62 -2.28
CA HIS A 73 -2.73 10.36 -1.56
C HIS A 73 -1.59 10.00 -0.62
N LEU A 74 -0.35 10.14 -1.08
CA LEU A 74 0.82 9.86 -0.24
C LEU A 74 0.86 10.79 0.97
N ASN A 75 0.51 12.07 0.78
CA ASN A 75 0.45 13.02 1.89
C ASN A 75 -0.60 12.63 2.93
N TRP A 76 -1.71 12.06 2.50
CA TRP A 76 -2.73 11.60 3.43
C TRP A 76 -2.27 10.40 4.23
N ILE A 77 -1.41 9.56 3.64
CA ILE A 77 -0.83 8.42 4.35
C ILE A 77 0.22 8.91 5.34
N ASN A 78 1.16 9.73 4.89
CA ASN A 78 2.19 10.31 5.74
C ASN A 78 2.77 11.54 5.04
N LYS A 79 2.70 12.69 5.69
CA LYS A 79 3.19 13.95 5.13
C LYS A 79 4.70 14.04 5.12
N ASP A 80 5.39 13.23 5.90
CA ASP A 80 6.84 13.31 6.04
C ASP A 80 7.52 12.71 4.83
N LYS A 81 7.94 13.57 3.91
CA LYS A 81 8.54 13.12 2.66
C LYS A 81 9.90 12.47 2.86
N SER A 82 10.55 12.72 3.99
CA SER A 82 11.85 12.09 4.27
C SER A 82 11.72 10.60 4.53
N LYS A 83 10.52 10.10 4.80
CA LYS A 83 10.29 8.68 5.04
C LYS A 83 10.06 7.88 3.77
N ARG A 84 9.97 8.54 2.63
CA ARG A 84 9.66 7.86 1.38
C ARG A 84 10.91 7.18 0.81
N VAL A 85 10.71 5.99 0.26
CA VAL A 85 11.80 5.16 -0.25
C VAL A 85 11.68 4.98 -1.75
N GLY A 86 12.80 4.68 -2.40
CA GLY A 86 12.80 4.39 -3.83
C GLY A 86 12.20 3.03 -4.13
N SER A 87 12.03 2.76 -5.43
CA SER A 87 11.37 1.53 -5.85
C SER A 87 12.13 0.27 -5.46
N ASP A 88 13.46 0.32 -5.47
CA ASP A 88 14.26 -0.85 -5.13
C ASP A 88 14.06 -1.26 -3.67
N ILE A 89 14.07 -0.30 -2.75
CA ILE A 89 13.84 -0.59 -1.33
C ILE A 89 12.40 -1.03 -1.12
N PHE A 90 11.46 -0.36 -1.77
CA PHE A 90 10.04 -0.69 -1.66
C PHE A 90 9.77 -2.12 -2.09
N GLU A 91 10.29 -2.51 -3.26
CA GLU A 91 10.05 -3.84 -3.80
C GLU A 91 10.75 -4.91 -2.96
N ALA A 92 11.96 -4.62 -2.46
CA ALA A 92 12.68 -5.57 -1.62
C ALA A 92 11.93 -5.85 -0.33
N ARG A 93 11.41 -4.79 0.32
CA ARG A 93 10.64 -4.97 1.56
C ARG A 93 9.32 -5.69 1.31
N LEU A 94 8.67 -5.40 0.18
CA LEU A 94 7.43 -6.07 -0.17
C LEU A 94 7.66 -7.56 -0.43
N GLN A 95 8.75 -7.90 -1.11
CA GLN A 95 9.08 -9.29 -1.37
C GLN A 95 9.40 -10.03 -0.07
N ALA A 96 10.10 -9.38 0.84
CA ALA A 96 10.38 -9.98 2.15
C ALA A 96 9.08 -10.26 2.92
N LEU A 97 8.10 -9.36 2.81
CA LEU A 97 6.81 -9.57 3.45
C LEU A 97 6.05 -10.74 2.83
N ARG A 98 6.09 -10.87 1.50
CA ARG A 98 5.50 -12.01 0.81
C ARG A 98 6.12 -13.32 1.28
N ASP A 99 7.44 -13.36 1.37
CA ASP A 99 8.14 -14.56 1.79
C ASP A 99 7.78 -14.94 3.22
N LYS A 100 7.66 -13.95 4.08
CA LYS A 100 7.27 -14.16 5.46
C LYS A 100 5.86 -14.72 5.55
N HIS A 101 4.92 -14.18 4.79
CA HIS A 101 3.54 -14.66 4.80
C HIS A 101 3.43 -16.06 4.23
N ALA A 102 4.19 -16.37 3.21
CA ALA A 102 4.21 -17.70 2.62
C ALA A 102 4.67 -18.74 3.65
N LYS A 103 5.66 -18.40 4.46
CA LYS A 103 6.11 -19.31 5.53
C LYS A 103 5.04 -19.50 6.59
N LYS A 104 4.30 -18.46 6.93
CA LYS A 104 3.23 -18.56 7.92
C LYS A 104 2.05 -19.38 7.42
N GLU A 105 1.82 -19.34 6.10
CA GLU A 105 0.75 -20.11 5.49
C GLU A 105 1.02 -21.61 5.52
N ASN A 106 2.26 -21.99 5.60
CA ASN A 106 2.65 -23.40 5.66
C ASN A 106 2.66 -23.91 7.08
#